data_a23d8cf65dec17d7189d60a9a0a695bb
#
_entry.id   a23d8cf65dec17d7189d60a9a0a695bb
#
_cell.length_a   1.000
_cell.length_b   1.000
_cell.length_c   1.000
_cell.angle_alpha   90.00
_cell.angle_beta   90.00
_cell.angle_gamma   90.00
#
_symmetry.space_group_name_H-M   'P 1'
#
loop_
_entity.id
_entity.type
_entity.pdbx_description
1 polymer ?
#
loop_
_entity_poly.entity_id
_entity_poly.type
_entity_poly.pdbx_seq_one_letter_code
_entity_poly.pdbx_strand_id
1 'polypeptide(L)'
;MRRCAALLAATITALGMAPAAAAPEVIVYSARNEQLIKPLFDAYTSKTGVGVRFITDKEGPLLARLQAEGANTPADVLVTVDAGNLWQAGEVGVLAAIDSPVLRANIPAQLRDPGDRWFGLSVRARPLVYSTDRVRAADLVSYEDLADPKWKGRLCLRTSKKVYNQSLVAMMLARLGEAETARVVGGWVTNLATEPFANDNQVREAIDAGKCDVGIVNTYYFGRLAKERPGLKVAIAWPNQASSGVHVNVSGAGVTRHAKHPDEARQLLEWLSSAEAQGLFASLNLEYPANPAIAPDPAVAAWGSFTADPANVADAGRLQAAAVMLMDRAGYR
;
A
#
# COMPACT_ATOMS: atom_id res chain seq x y z
N MET A 1 -84.10 -41.44 17.38
CA MET A 1 -83.11 -41.25 16.36
C MET A 1 -82.17 -40.13 16.84
N ARG A 2 -81.01 -40.47 17.40
CA ARG A 2 -80.04 -39.46 17.90
C ARG A 2 -78.89 -39.38 16.91
N ARG A 3 -78.66 -38.19 16.31
CA ARG A 3 -77.55 -37.89 15.40
C ARG A 3 -76.38 -37.39 16.23
N CYS A 4 -75.27 -38.16 16.26
CA CYS A 4 -73.99 -37.71 16.81
C CYS A 4 -73.28 -36.89 15.74
N ALA A 5 -73.00 -35.62 16.06
CA ALA A 5 -72.09 -34.75 15.24
C ALA A 5 -70.66 -34.91 15.81
N ALA A 6 -69.74 -35.39 14.98
CA ALA A 6 -68.32 -35.46 15.33
C ALA A 6 -67.65 -34.11 14.90
N LEU A 7 -67.09 -33.35 15.86
CA LEU A 7 -66.27 -32.23 15.64
C LEU A 7 -64.85 -32.71 15.33
N LEU A 8 -64.36 -32.44 14.10
CA LEU A 8 -62.96 -32.55 13.72
C LEU A 8 -62.21 -31.26 14.18
N ALA A 9 -61.33 -31.37 15.15
CA ALA A 9 -60.41 -30.32 15.54
C ALA A 9 -59.21 -30.35 14.61
N ALA A 10 -59.06 -29.36 13.71
CA ALA A 10 -57.88 -29.16 12.88
C ALA A 10 -56.79 -28.43 13.71
N THR A 11 -55.73 -29.15 14.04
CA THR A 11 -54.52 -28.58 14.68
C THR A 11 -53.68 -27.86 13.58
N ILE A 12 -53.68 -26.55 13.56
CA ILE A 12 -52.78 -25.73 12.72
C ILE A 12 -51.41 -25.69 13.41
N THR A 13 -50.46 -26.44 12.88
CA THR A 13 -49.04 -26.37 13.30
C THR A 13 -48.45 -25.10 12.64
N ALA A 14 -48.29 -24.06 13.44
CA ALA A 14 -47.54 -22.85 13.00
C ALA A 14 -46.06 -23.24 12.94
N LEU A 15 -45.55 -23.46 11.71
CA LEU A 15 -44.10 -23.46 11.48
C LEU A 15 -43.60 -22.03 11.75
N GLY A 16 -42.93 -21.85 12.90
CA GLY A 16 -42.18 -20.63 13.20
C GLY A 16 -41.04 -20.51 12.22
N MET A 17 -41.13 -19.58 11.26
CA MET A 17 -39.97 -19.13 10.50
C MET A 17 -39.03 -18.47 11.50
N ALA A 18 -37.90 -19.10 11.80
CA ALA A 18 -36.79 -18.48 12.49
C ALA A 18 -36.35 -17.27 11.62
N PRO A 19 -36.10 -16.09 12.20
CA PRO A 19 -35.57 -14.97 11.44
C PRO A 19 -34.24 -15.41 10.79
N ALA A 20 -34.13 -15.28 9.48
CA ALA A 20 -32.89 -15.49 8.78
C ALA A 20 -31.85 -14.59 9.44
N ALA A 21 -30.81 -15.16 10.03
CA ALA A 21 -29.69 -14.40 10.53
C ALA A 21 -29.16 -13.53 9.38
N ALA A 22 -29.01 -12.22 9.62
CA ALA A 22 -28.38 -11.35 8.62
C ALA A 22 -27.03 -11.96 8.22
N ALA A 23 -26.75 -11.99 6.92
CA ALA A 23 -25.46 -12.47 6.46
C ALA A 23 -24.35 -11.66 7.16
N PRO A 24 -23.26 -12.33 7.61
CA PRO A 24 -22.16 -11.62 8.24
C PRO A 24 -21.59 -10.55 7.30
N GLU A 25 -21.31 -9.37 7.83
CA GLU A 25 -20.81 -8.23 7.05
C GLU A 25 -19.59 -7.62 7.75
N VAL A 26 -18.54 -7.29 6.98
CA VAL A 26 -17.35 -6.57 7.44
C VAL A 26 -17.39 -5.14 6.92
N ILE A 27 -17.19 -4.16 7.80
CA ILE A 27 -17.14 -2.74 7.42
C ILE A 27 -15.69 -2.29 7.30
N VAL A 28 -15.32 -1.78 6.12
CA VAL A 28 -13.95 -1.41 5.80
C VAL A 28 -13.82 0.09 5.54
N TYR A 29 -12.89 0.75 6.23
CA TYR A 29 -12.43 2.09 5.87
C TYR A 29 -11.17 1.96 5.00
N SER A 30 -11.23 2.46 3.76
CA SER A 30 -10.17 2.23 2.77
C SER A 30 -9.62 3.53 2.20
N ALA A 31 -8.29 3.70 2.28
CA ALA A 31 -7.58 4.78 1.58
C ALA A 31 -7.14 4.38 0.16
N ARG A 32 -7.53 3.20 -0.32
CA ARG A 32 -7.32 2.82 -1.72
C ARG A 32 -8.50 3.32 -2.58
N ASN A 33 -8.18 3.67 -3.82
CA ASN A 33 -9.22 3.99 -4.80
C ASN A 33 -10.17 2.79 -4.96
N GLU A 34 -11.46 3.08 -5.06
CA GLU A 34 -12.53 2.08 -5.14
C GLU A 34 -12.26 1.03 -6.25
N GLN A 35 -11.90 1.48 -7.44
CA GLN A 35 -11.62 0.59 -8.58
C GLN A 35 -10.47 -0.39 -8.35
N LEU A 36 -9.60 -0.13 -7.38
CA LEU A 36 -8.44 -0.98 -7.05
C LEU A 36 -8.73 -1.97 -5.92
N ILE A 37 -9.74 -1.72 -5.10
CA ILE A 37 -10.02 -2.56 -3.94
C ILE A 37 -11.36 -3.31 -4.04
N LYS A 38 -12.38 -2.70 -4.69
CA LYS A 38 -13.70 -3.31 -4.84
C LYS A 38 -13.66 -4.71 -5.48
N PRO A 39 -12.88 -4.96 -6.56
CA PRO A 39 -12.84 -6.30 -7.16
C PRO A 39 -12.37 -7.40 -6.19
N LEU A 40 -11.48 -7.07 -5.23
CA LEU A 40 -11.04 -8.00 -4.21
C LEU A 40 -12.16 -8.29 -3.20
N PHE A 41 -12.89 -7.25 -2.77
CA PHE A 41 -14.01 -7.42 -1.85
C PHE A 41 -15.16 -8.20 -2.49
N ASP A 42 -15.45 -7.93 -3.77
CA ASP A 42 -16.46 -8.71 -4.52
C ASP A 42 -16.07 -10.20 -4.64
N ALA A 43 -14.78 -10.48 -4.91
CA ALA A 43 -14.28 -11.86 -4.98
C ALA A 43 -14.36 -12.55 -3.62
N TYR A 44 -14.00 -11.88 -2.53
CA TYR A 44 -14.14 -12.39 -1.17
C TYR A 44 -15.60 -12.74 -0.83
N THR A 45 -16.51 -11.79 -1.06
CA THR A 45 -17.95 -11.98 -0.82
C THR A 45 -18.51 -13.13 -1.64
N SER A 46 -18.15 -13.21 -2.92
CA SER A 46 -18.57 -14.31 -3.81
C SER A 46 -18.11 -15.68 -3.31
N LYS A 47 -16.90 -15.75 -2.74
CA LYS A 47 -16.31 -16.99 -2.25
C LYS A 47 -16.84 -17.44 -0.89
N THR A 48 -17.06 -16.48 0.02
CA THR A 48 -17.32 -16.78 1.44
C THR A 48 -18.76 -16.56 1.86
N GLY A 49 -19.53 -15.79 1.09
CA GLY A 49 -20.85 -15.32 1.49
C GLY A 49 -20.82 -14.16 2.52
N VAL A 50 -19.64 -13.75 2.99
CA VAL A 50 -19.48 -12.61 3.91
C VAL A 50 -19.50 -11.31 3.12
N GLY A 51 -20.45 -10.44 3.42
CA GLY A 51 -20.56 -9.11 2.78
C GLY A 51 -19.39 -8.21 3.19
N VAL A 52 -18.91 -7.38 2.25
CA VAL A 52 -17.93 -6.33 2.56
C VAL A 52 -18.50 -4.99 2.15
N ARG A 53 -18.86 -4.18 3.15
CA ARG A 53 -19.25 -2.79 2.93
C ARG A 53 -18.06 -1.88 3.21
N PHE A 54 -17.82 -0.92 2.35
CA PHE A 54 -16.65 -0.04 2.51
C PHE A 54 -16.94 1.41 2.14
N ILE A 55 -16.15 2.30 2.71
CA ILE A 55 -16.05 3.70 2.30
C ILE A 55 -14.62 3.99 1.88
N THR A 56 -14.46 4.93 0.95
CA THR A 56 -13.14 5.38 0.49
C THR A 56 -12.95 6.87 0.80
N ASP A 57 -11.77 7.20 1.34
CA ASP A 57 -11.33 8.58 1.58
C ASP A 57 -9.79 8.61 1.66
N LYS A 58 -9.20 9.80 1.88
CA LYS A 58 -7.76 9.96 2.11
C LYS A 58 -7.34 9.39 3.47
N GLU A 59 -6.07 9.04 3.58
CA GLU A 59 -5.49 8.37 4.74
C GLU A 59 -5.72 9.15 6.06
N GLY A 60 -5.41 10.45 6.07
CA GLY A 60 -5.56 11.31 7.26
C GLY A 60 -7.01 11.44 7.75
N PRO A 61 -7.98 11.79 6.89
CA PRO A 61 -9.40 11.83 7.24
C PRO A 61 -9.93 10.51 7.81
N LEU A 62 -9.56 9.35 7.24
CA LEU A 62 -9.99 8.05 7.76
C LEU A 62 -9.42 7.77 9.16
N LEU A 63 -8.14 8.10 9.37
CA LEU A 63 -7.52 7.94 10.71
C LEU A 63 -8.17 8.85 11.74
N ALA A 64 -8.39 10.12 11.40
CA ALA A 64 -9.04 11.09 12.28
C ALA A 64 -10.48 10.65 12.60
N ARG A 65 -11.19 10.09 11.63
CA ARG A 65 -12.54 9.56 11.80
C ARG A 65 -12.55 8.38 12.77
N LEU A 66 -11.65 7.40 12.62
CA LEU A 66 -11.54 6.27 13.55
C LEU A 66 -11.24 6.73 14.99
N GLN A 67 -10.36 7.73 15.15
CA GLN A 67 -10.06 8.30 16.47
C GLN A 67 -11.30 8.99 17.08
N ALA A 68 -12.04 9.77 16.29
CA ALA A 68 -13.22 10.48 16.74
C ALA A 68 -14.39 9.53 17.09
N GLU A 69 -14.57 8.49 16.31
CA GLU A 69 -15.60 7.47 16.55
C GLU A 69 -15.26 6.59 17.78
N GLY A 70 -13.98 6.35 18.04
CA GLY A 70 -13.50 5.56 19.18
C GLY A 70 -14.20 4.21 19.29
N ALA A 71 -14.80 3.91 20.46
CA ALA A 71 -15.52 2.66 20.70
C ALA A 71 -16.83 2.50 19.90
N ASN A 72 -17.32 3.59 19.31
CA ASN A 72 -18.53 3.62 18.50
C ASN A 72 -18.25 3.46 17.01
N THR A 73 -17.00 3.27 16.61
CA THR A 73 -16.69 3.07 15.18
C THR A 73 -17.47 1.88 14.63
N PRO A 74 -18.08 2.01 13.44
CA PRO A 74 -18.65 0.86 12.74
C PRO A 74 -17.59 0.07 11.97
N ALA A 75 -16.38 0.62 11.78
CA ALA A 75 -15.35 0.00 10.96
C ALA A 75 -14.69 -1.17 11.68
N ASP A 76 -14.64 -2.32 11.00
CA ASP A 76 -13.94 -3.52 11.46
C ASP A 76 -12.50 -3.55 10.95
N VAL A 77 -12.23 -2.96 9.75
CA VAL A 77 -10.92 -2.96 9.10
C VAL A 77 -10.55 -1.57 8.61
N LEU A 78 -9.29 -1.18 8.82
CA LEU A 78 -8.65 -0.07 8.13
C LEU A 78 -7.73 -0.63 7.05
N VAL A 79 -7.95 -0.22 5.80
CA VAL A 79 -7.03 -0.44 4.67
C VAL A 79 -6.39 0.89 4.29
N THR A 80 -5.06 0.96 4.31
CA THR A 80 -4.38 2.20 3.91
C THR A 80 -3.16 1.94 3.03
N VAL A 81 -2.68 2.99 2.38
CA VAL A 81 -1.48 2.96 1.57
C VAL A 81 -0.32 3.54 2.37
N ASP A 82 0.86 2.93 2.21
CA ASP A 82 2.10 3.30 2.88
C ASP A 82 2.22 2.79 4.34
N ALA A 83 3.35 2.16 4.62
CA ALA A 83 3.66 1.63 5.95
C ALA A 83 3.72 2.72 7.02
N GLY A 84 4.06 3.96 6.65
CA GLY A 84 4.03 5.11 7.56
C GLY A 84 2.63 5.37 8.12
N ASN A 85 1.60 5.30 7.28
CA ASN A 85 0.21 5.48 7.71
C ASN A 85 -0.29 4.29 8.55
N LEU A 86 0.13 3.06 8.19
CA LEU A 86 -0.20 1.85 8.96
C LEU A 86 0.43 1.91 10.36
N TRP A 87 1.72 2.27 10.43
CA TRP A 87 2.43 2.45 11.69
C TRP A 87 1.75 3.50 12.56
N GLN A 88 1.41 4.67 12.00
CA GLN A 88 0.71 5.74 12.73
C GLN A 88 -0.62 5.24 13.29
N ALA A 89 -1.42 4.51 12.52
CA ALA A 89 -2.68 3.95 12.98
C ALA A 89 -2.47 2.97 14.15
N GLY A 90 -1.40 2.16 14.12
CA GLY A 90 -1.00 1.31 15.23
C GLY A 90 -0.62 2.11 16.49
N GLU A 91 0.20 3.17 16.36
CA GLU A 91 0.70 3.97 17.49
C GLU A 91 -0.40 4.81 18.16
N VAL A 92 -1.34 5.34 17.40
CA VAL A 92 -2.49 6.05 18.00
C VAL A 92 -3.55 5.08 18.57
N GLY A 93 -3.30 3.77 18.48
CA GLY A 93 -4.07 2.74 19.15
C GLY A 93 -5.43 2.44 18.54
N VAL A 94 -5.68 2.78 17.26
CA VAL A 94 -6.93 2.44 16.58
C VAL A 94 -6.94 1.02 16.00
N LEU A 95 -5.79 0.34 15.97
CA LEU A 95 -5.66 -1.04 15.50
C LEU A 95 -5.44 -2.00 16.68
N ALA A 96 -5.98 -3.21 16.57
CA ALA A 96 -5.76 -4.33 17.48
C ALA A 96 -4.64 -5.24 16.95
N ALA A 97 -3.90 -5.88 17.84
CA ALA A 97 -3.01 -6.97 17.45
C ALA A 97 -3.85 -8.20 17.01
N ILE A 98 -3.42 -8.85 15.94
CA ILE A 98 -4.09 -10.00 15.34
C ILE A 98 -3.21 -11.23 15.54
N ASP A 99 -3.70 -12.20 16.33
CA ASP A 99 -3.04 -13.51 16.40
C ASP A 99 -3.50 -14.39 15.22
N SER A 100 -2.71 -14.38 14.14
CA SER A 100 -2.97 -15.20 12.95
C SER A 100 -1.70 -15.87 12.45
N PRO A 101 -1.56 -17.18 12.65
CA PRO A 101 -0.48 -17.95 12.03
C PRO A 101 -0.47 -17.85 10.50
N VAL A 102 -1.66 -17.75 9.88
CA VAL A 102 -1.82 -17.63 8.43
C VAL A 102 -1.19 -16.33 7.93
N LEU A 103 -1.52 -15.19 8.55
CA LEU A 103 -0.94 -13.89 8.18
C LEU A 103 0.58 -13.88 8.39
N ARG A 104 1.06 -14.45 9.50
CA ARG A 104 2.51 -14.53 9.77
C ARG A 104 3.25 -15.43 8.78
N ALA A 105 2.62 -16.50 8.30
CA ALA A 105 3.20 -17.39 7.29
C ALA A 105 3.22 -16.74 5.90
N ASN A 106 2.17 -16.00 5.54
CA ASN A 106 2.02 -15.40 4.21
C ASN A 106 2.76 -14.07 4.05
N ILE A 107 2.91 -13.30 5.12
CA ILE A 107 3.49 -11.95 5.08
C ILE A 107 4.80 -11.91 5.84
N PRO A 108 5.94 -11.68 5.16
CA PRO A 108 7.27 -11.61 5.78
C PRO A 108 7.34 -10.56 6.90
N ALA A 109 8.18 -10.82 7.90
CA ALA A 109 8.30 -9.97 9.09
C ALA A 109 8.62 -8.50 8.77
N GLN A 110 9.41 -8.25 7.72
CA GLN A 110 9.76 -6.90 7.29
C GLN A 110 8.61 -6.13 6.64
N LEU A 111 7.50 -6.79 6.26
CA LEU A 111 6.34 -6.20 5.61
C LEU A 111 5.12 -6.09 6.54
N ARG A 112 5.29 -6.29 7.84
CA ARG A 112 4.23 -6.19 8.83
C ARG A 112 4.68 -5.50 10.11
N ASP A 113 3.72 -5.09 10.93
CA ASP A 113 4.00 -4.56 12.27
C ASP A 113 4.71 -5.61 13.14
N PRO A 114 5.79 -5.24 13.85
CA PRO A 114 6.41 -6.15 14.82
C PRO A 114 5.44 -6.64 15.93
N GLY A 115 4.38 -5.87 16.22
CA GLY A 115 3.33 -6.21 17.18
C GLY A 115 2.06 -6.79 16.52
N ASP A 116 2.13 -7.20 15.26
CA ASP A 116 1.03 -7.80 14.48
C ASP A 116 -0.27 -6.97 14.45
N ARG A 117 -0.18 -5.63 14.54
CA ARG A 117 -1.34 -4.73 14.47
C ARG A 117 -1.77 -4.44 13.02
N TRP A 118 -0.87 -4.59 12.06
CA TRP A 118 -1.14 -4.44 10.63
C TRP A 118 -0.23 -5.33 9.78
N PHE A 119 -0.68 -5.64 8.57
CA PHE A 119 0.00 -6.50 7.61
C PHE A 119 0.01 -5.84 6.22
N GLY A 120 1.17 -5.88 5.55
CA GLY A 120 1.28 -5.49 4.15
C GLY A 120 0.57 -6.51 3.27
N LEU A 121 -0.25 -6.04 2.33
CA LEU A 121 -1.05 -6.89 1.45
C LEU A 121 -0.65 -6.77 -0.02
N SER A 122 0.05 -5.71 -0.39
CA SER A 122 0.70 -5.57 -1.69
C SER A 122 1.94 -4.71 -1.57
N VAL A 123 2.91 -4.91 -2.45
CA VAL A 123 4.21 -4.25 -2.42
C VAL A 123 4.40 -3.40 -3.67
N ARG A 124 4.99 -2.22 -3.50
CA ARG A 124 5.53 -1.40 -4.58
C ARG A 124 6.96 -1.03 -4.27
N ALA A 125 7.78 -0.97 -5.30
CA ALA A 125 9.14 -0.46 -5.21
C ALA A 125 9.20 0.99 -5.74
N ARG A 126 10.26 1.71 -5.38
CA ARG A 126 10.56 3.06 -5.90
C ARG A 126 11.83 3.02 -6.76
N PRO A 127 11.77 2.49 -7.99
CA PRO A 127 12.90 2.51 -8.91
C PRO A 127 13.28 3.94 -9.32
N LEU A 128 14.45 4.07 -9.90
CA LEU A 128 14.79 5.21 -10.72
C LEU A 128 14.11 5.06 -12.07
N VAL A 129 13.47 6.12 -12.54
CA VAL A 129 12.89 6.20 -13.88
C VAL A 129 13.74 7.16 -14.71
N TYR A 130 14.07 6.80 -15.95
CA TYR A 130 15.02 7.56 -16.74
C TYR A 130 14.71 7.57 -18.24
N SER A 131 15.22 8.57 -18.96
CA SER A 131 15.15 8.63 -20.41
C SER A 131 16.18 7.70 -21.04
N THR A 132 15.71 6.75 -21.85
CA THR A 132 16.59 5.82 -22.58
C THR A 132 17.46 6.48 -23.66
N ASP A 133 17.07 7.67 -24.13
CA ASP A 133 17.81 8.42 -25.13
C ASP A 133 18.97 9.25 -24.53
N ARG A 134 18.89 9.60 -23.22
CA ARG A 134 19.80 10.57 -22.59
C ARG A 134 20.59 10.04 -21.41
N VAL A 135 20.22 8.84 -20.89
CA VAL A 135 20.86 8.22 -19.72
C VAL A 135 21.10 6.73 -20.02
N ARG A 136 22.26 6.24 -19.64
CA ARG A 136 22.56 4.79 -19.67
C ARG A 136 22.14 4.19 -18.32
N ALA A 137 21.49 3.03 -18.33
CA ALA A 137 21.09 2.34 -17.09
C ALA A 137 22.27 2.12 -16.12
N ALA A 138 23.47 1.85 -16.64
CA ALA A 138 24.69 1.67 -15.85
C ALA A 138 25.14 2.90 -15.05
N ASP A 139 24.66 4.10 -15.40
CA ASP A 139 24.98 5.34 -14.68
C ASP A 139 24.04 5.56 -13.46
N LEU A 140 23.05 4.68 -13.26
CA LEU A 140 22.01 4.77 -12.23
C LEU A 140 22.25 3.71 -11.13
N VAL A 141 23.17 4.01 -10.21
CA VAL A 141 23.67 3.04 -9.23
C VAL A 141 22.84 3.02 -7.95
N SER A 142 22.52 4.18 -7.40
CA SER A 142 21.85 4.32 -6.10
C SER A 142 21.03 5.59 -5.98
N TYR A 143 20.21 5.70 -4.94
CA TYR A 143 19.54 6.96 -4.59
C TYR A 143 20.55 8.02 -4.18
N GLU A 144 21.61 7.60 -3.49
CA GLU A 144 22.69 8.46 -3.02
C GLU A 144 23.46 9.09 -4.18
N ASP A 145 23.63 8.37 -5.27
CA ASP A 145 24.30 8.80 -6.49
C ASP A 145 23.56 9.94 -7.20
N LEU A 146 22.25 10.08 -7.01
CA LEU A 146 21.48 11.21 -7.55
C LEU A 146 21.86 12.56 -6.91
N ALA A 147 22.64 12.56 -5.82
CA ALA A 147 23.23 13.76 -5.23
C ALA A 147 24.51 14.22 -5.94
N ASP A 148 25.08 13.40 -6.85
CA ASP A 148 26.27 13.76 -7.61
C ASP A 148 25.98 14.94 -8.56
N PRO A 149 26.91 15.94 -8.67
CA PRO A 149 26.77 17.07 -9.58
C PRO A 149 26.54 16.71 -11.06
N LYS A 150 26.85 15.49 -11.49
CA LYS A 150 26.54 15.02 -12.87
C LYS A 150 25.04 15.07 -13.18
N TRP A 151 24.19 15.07 -12.15
CA TRP A 151 22.74 15.16 -12.29
C TRP A 151 22.17 16.57 -12.17
N LYS A 152 23.02 17.62 -12.09
CA LYS A 152 22.58 19.01 -11.96
C LYS A 152 21.68 19.42 -13.12
N GLY A 153 20.46 19.89 -12.81
CA GLY A 153 19.46 20.26 -13.80
C GLY A 153 18.87 19.09 -14.59
N ARG A 154 19.05 17.85 -14.08
CA ARG A 154 18.61 16.63 -14.77
C ARG A 154 17.66 15.76 -13.93
N LEU A 155 17.46 16.08 -12.64
CA LEU A 155 16.62 15.32 -11.71
C LEU A 155 15.22 15.92 -11.62
N CYS A 156 14.20 15.08 -11.68
CA CYS A 156 12.82 15.42 -11.39
C CYS A 156 12.30 14.59 -10.23
N LEU A 157 11.71 15.25 -9.25
CA LEU A 157 11.10 14.59 -8.11
C LEU A 157 9.66 15.03 -7.92
N ARG A 158 8.89 14.20 -7.25
CA ARG A 158 7.59 14.54 -6.69
C ARG A 158 7.77 15.33 -5.40
N THR A 159 6.79 16.15 -5.02
CA THR A 159 6.79 16.91 -3.76
C THR A 159 7.07 16.06 -2.52
N SER A 160 7.83 16.63 -1.57
CA SER A 160 8.11 16.07 -0.25
C SER A 160 6.85 15.85 0.61
N LYS A 161 5.75 16.56 0.29
CA LYS A 161 4.48 16.46 1.02
C LYS A 161 3.77 15.11 0.84
N LYS A 162 4.19 14.30 -0.16
CA LYS A 162 3.61 12.96 -0.34
C LYS A 162 4.35 11.94 0.51
N VAL A 163 3.58 11.16 1.25
CA VAL A 163 4.08 10.09 2.14
C VAL A 163 5.12 9.17 1.49
N TYR A 164 5.03 8.89 0.18
CA TYR A 164 5.98 8.01 -0.51
C TYR A 164 7.44 8.52 -0.48
N ASN A 165 7.65 9.83 -0.57
CA ASN A 165 8.98 10.42 -0.44
C ASN A 165 9.40 10.51 1.02
N GLN A 166 8.45 10.79 1.93
CA GLN A 166 8.70 10.77 3.37
C GLN A 166 9.18 9.40 3.83
N SER A 167 8.52 8.33 3.36
CA SER A 167 8.91 6.95 3.66
C SER A 167 10.28 6.59 3.08
N LEU A 168 10.58 6.97 1.84
CA LEU A 168 11.91 6.75 1.27
C LEU A 168 13.00 7.42 2.10
N VAL A 169 12.83 8.70 2.45
CA VAL A 169 13.80 9.45 3.25
C VAL A 169 13.89 8.91 4.68
N ALA A 170 12.75 8.47 5.28
CA ALA A 170 12.75 7.82 6.58
C ALA A 170 13.57 6.51 6.59
N MET A 171 13.44 5.69 5.55
CA MET A 171 14.25 4.47 5.41
C MET A 171 15.73 4.79 5.15
N MET A 172 16.04 5.88 4.44
CA MET A 172 17.42 6.37 4.31
C MET A 172 17.97 6.84 5.65
N LEU A 173 17.18 7.54 6.48
CA LEU A 173 17.57 7.92 7.85
C LEU A 173 17.90 6.69 8.70
N ALA A 174 17.09 5.64 8.63
CA ALA A 174 17.33 4.41 9.38
C ALA A 174 18.66 3.77 9.00
N ARG A 175 19.07 3.86 7.73
CA ARG A 175 20.24 3.18 7.19
C ARG A 175 21.51 4.02 7.20
N LEU A 176 21.41 5.28 6.80
CA LEU A 176 22.56 6.17 6.58
C LEU A 176 22.83 7.11 7.76
N GLY A 177 21.84 7.26 8.64
CA GLY A 177 21.86 8.30 9.66
C GLY A 177 21.53 9.70 9.12
N GLU A 178 21.40 10.67 10.04
CA GLU A 178 20.90 12.01 9.70
C GLU A 178 21.85 12.80 8.79
N ALA A 179 23.15 12.82 9.10
CA ALA A 179 24.12 13.64 8.38
C ALA A 179 24.23 13.25 6.89
N GLU A 180 24.35 11.95 6.62
CA GLU A 180 24.48 11.46 5.24
C GLU A 180 23.16 11.60 4.48
N THR A 181 22.02 11.31 5.11
CA THR A 181 20.71 11.51 4.49
C THR A 181 20.48 12.99 4.14
N ALA A 182 20.87 13.90 5.02
CA ALA A 182 20.78 15.35 4.74
C ALA A 182 21.66 15.78 3.56
N ARG A 183 22.88 15.24 3.48
CA ARG A 183 23.76 15.47 2.34
C ARG A 183 23.15 15.00 1.02
N VAL A 184 22.59 13.80 1.01
CA VAL A 184 21.96 13.20 -0.18
C VAL A 184 20.74 14.02 -0.60
N VAL A 185 19.82 14.28 0.31
CA VAL A 185 18.58 15.03 0.01
C VAL A 185 18.91 16.48 -0.44
N GLY A 186 19.89 17.13 0.19
CA GLY A 186 20.39 18.44 -0.25
C GLY A 186 20.98 18.42 -1.66
N GLY A 187 21.70 17.34 -1.99
CA GLY A 187 22.21 17.10 -3.34
C GLY A 187 21.08 16.90 -4.36
N TRP A 188 20.03 16.15 -4.00
CA TRP A 188 18.84 16.02 -4.87
C TRP A 188 18.21 17.38 -5.17
N VAL A 189 18.02 18.21 -4.14
CA VAL A 189 17.46 19.57 -4.31
C VAL A 189 18.32 20.42 -5.25
N THR A 190 19.65 20.37 -5.08
CA THR A 190 20.60 21.09 -5.93
C THR A 190 20.55 20.62 -7.39
N ASN A 191 20.22 19.35 -7.62
CA ASN A 191 20.20 18.71 -8.93
C ASN A 191 18.84 18.76 -9.63
N LEU A 192 17.80 19.32 -8.98
CA LEU A 192 16.48 19.46 -9.58
C LEU A 192 16.52 20.28 -10.88
N ALA A 193 15.85 19.77 -11.90
CA ALA A 193 15.66 20.48 -13.16
C ALA A 193 14.51 21.51 -13.08
N THR A 194 13.53 21.24 -12.21
CA THR A 194 12.33 22.06 -12.00
C THR A 194 11.90 21.97 -10.53
N GLU A 195 10.95 22.81 -10.12
CA GLU A 195 10.22 22.60 -8.88
C GLU A 195 9.59 21.19 -8.82
N PRO A 196 9.50 20.58 -7.64
CA PRO A 196 8.91 19.24 -7.48
C PRO A 196 7.47 19.15 -7.97
N PHE A 197 7.13 18.05 -8.62
CA PHE A 197 5.81 17.80 -9.19
C PHE A 197 4.79 17.33 -8.16
N ALA A 198 3.51 17.55 -8.42
CA ALA A 198 2.42 17.11 -7.52
C ALA A 198 2.26 15.59 -7.47
N ASN A 199 2.63 14.86 -8.55
CA ASN A 199 2.45 13.42 -8.63
C ASN A 199 3.49 12.72 -9.52
N ASP A 200 3.60 11.40 -9.41
CA ASP A 200 4.57 10.57 -10.14
C ASP A 200 4.30 10.52 -11.66
N ASN A 201 3.05 10.75 -12.11
CA ASN A 201 2.73 10.84 -13.54
C ASN A 201 3.45 12.03 -14.18
N GLN A 202 3.37 13.19 -13.52
CA GLN A 202 4.04 14.41 -14.00
C GLN A 202 5.57 14.26 -14.04
N VAL A 203 6.18 13.53 -13.09
CA VAL A 203 7.62 13.22 -13.12
C VAL A 203 7.97 12.46 -14.40
N ARG A 204 7.23 11.39 -14.72
CA ARG A 204 7.47 10.57 -15.92
C ARG A 204 7.23 11.37 -17.22
N GLU A 205 6.14 12.14 -17.26
CA GLU A 205 5.81 12.99 -18.39
C GLU A 205 6.89 14.06 -18.63
N ALA A 206 7.46 14.60 -17.56
CA ALA A 206 8.57 15.55 -17.65
C ALA A 206 9.85 14.91 -18.22
N ILE A 207 10.14 13.66 -17.85
CA ILE A 207 11.26 12.89 -18.41
C ILE A 207 11.03 12.61 -19.90
N ASP A 208 9.85 12.15 -20.28
CA ASP A 208 9.46 11.89 -21.66
C ASP A 208 9.56 13.17 -22.52
N ALA A 209 9.10 14.29 -21.97
CA ALA A 209 9.16 15.60 -22.61
C ALA A 209 10.57 16.26 -22.63
N GLY A 210 11.59 15.62 -22.06
CA GLY A 210 12.95 16.13 -22.03
C GLY A 210 13.21 17.27 -21.04
N LYS A 211 12.32 17.51 -20.08
CA LYS A 211 12.50 18.53 -19.02
C LYS A 211 13.53 18.10 -17.98
N CYS A 212 13.70 16.82 -17.79
CA CYS A 212 14.71 16.17 -16.95
C CYS A 212 15.03 14.78 -17.50
N ASP A 213 16.04 14.12 -16.94
CA ASP A 213 16.52 12.85 -17.47
C ASP A 213 16.26 11.67 -16.55
N VAL A 214 16.13 11.90 -15.25
CA VAL A 214 15.95 10.89 -14.23
C VAL A 214 14.97 11.35 -13.14
N GLY A 215 14.30 10.41 -12.49
CA GLY A 215 13.40 10.67 -11.36
C GLY A 215 13.18 9.43 -10.52
N ILE A 216 12.40 9.55 -9.43
CA ILE A 216 12.02 8.47 -8.54
C ILE A 216 10.50 8.37 -8.53
N VAL A 217 9.95 7.19 -8.89
CA VAL A 217 8.49 6.96 -8.93
C VAL A 217 8.13 5.59 -8.36
N ASN A 218 6.87 5.37 -8.01
CA ASN A 218 6.41 4.01 -7.69
C ASN A 218 6.22 3.18 -8.98
N THR A 219 6.55 1.90 -8.91
CA THR A 219 6.53 0.95 -10.03
C THR A 219 5.22 0.93 -10.80
N TYR A 220 4.08 0.91 -10.13
CA TYR A 220 2.76 0.82 -10.78
C TYR A 220 2.42 2.03 -11.67
N TYR A 221 2.98 3.22 -11.38
CA TYR A 221 2.83 4.36 -12.27
C TYR A 221 3.55 4.14 -13.60
N PHE A 222 4.77 3.60 -13.54
CA PHE A 222 5.50 3.21 -14.75
C PHE A 222 4.73 2.16 -15.55
N GLY A 223 4.24 1.10 -14.90
CA GLY A 223 3.51 0.03 -15.55
C GLY A 223 2.24 0.49 -16.26
N ARG A 224 1.48 1.40 -15.67
CA ARG A 224 0.28 1.97 -16.31
C ARG A 224 0.64 2.77 -17.56
N LEU A 225 1.67 3.62 -17.46
CA LEU A 225 2.11 4.39 -18.61
C LEU A 225 2.63 3.52 -19.75
N ALA A 226 3.39 2.47 -19.44
CA ALA A 226 3.90 1.54 -20.44
C ALA A 226 2.76 0.84 -21.21
N LYS A 227 1.63 0.55 -20.54
CA LYS A 227 0.41 0.03 -21.18
C LYS A 227 -0.29 1.08 -22.05
N GLU A 228 -0.37 2.33 -21.59
CA GLU A 228 -1.05 3.43 -22.29
C GLU A 228 -0.26 3.96 -23.49
N ARG A 229 1.06 3.92 -23.42
CA ARG A 229 1.96 4.45 -24.45
C ARG A 229 3.05 3.44 -24.82
N PRO A 230 2.75 2.47 -25.71
CA PRO A 230 3.77 1.59 -26.26
C PRO A 230 4.85 2.39 -27.01
N GLY A 231 6.13 2.08 -26.77
CA GLY A 231 7.26 2.78 -27.40
C GLY A 231 7.75 4.01 -26.64
N LEU A 232 7.31 4.24 -25.42
CA LEU A 232 7.80 5.29 -24.54
C LEU A 232 9.32 5.16 -24.34
N LYS A 233 10.04 6.28 -24.49
CA LYS A 233 11.50 6.33 -24.28
C LYS A 233 11.89 6.57 -22.83
N VAL A 234 11.20 5.87 -21.95
CA VAL A 234 11.40 5.89 -20.49
C VAL A 234 11.48 4.47 -19.99
N ALA A 235 12.49 4.16 -19.20
CA ALA A 235 12.68 2.86 -18.56
C ALA A 235 12.90 3.02 -17.06
N ILE A 236 12.94 1.90 -16.33
CA ILE A 236 13.29 1.87 -14.91
C ILE A 236 14.66 1.22 -14.70
N ALA A 237 15.34 1.65 -13.65
CA ALA A 237 16.54 1.04 -13.13
C ALA A 237 16.37 0.79 -11.62
N TRP A 238 16.92 -0.32 -11.14
CA TRP A 238 16.84 -0.70 -9.75
C TRP A 238 18.05 -0.14 -8.99
N PRO A 239 17.89 0.88 -8.14
CA PRO A 239 19.01 1.44 -7.37
C PRO A 239 19.43 0.51 -6.24
N ASN A 240 20.61 0.76 -5.70
CA ASN A 240 21.16 0.12 -4.49
C ASN A 240 21.29 -1.40 -4.54
N GLN A 241 21.36 -2.00 -5.74
CA GLN A 241 21.40 -3.47 -5.88
C GLN A 241 22.68 -4.12 -5.34
N ALA A 242 23.80 -3.39 -5.33
CA ALA A 242 25.05 -3.83 -4.73
C ALA A 242 25.18 -3.47 -3.23
N SER A 243 24.15 -2.88 -2.63
CA SER A 243 24.17 -2.41 -1.23
C SER A 243 22.89 -2.82 -0.49
N SER A 244 22.03 -1.86 -0.15
CA SER A 244 20.85 -2.07 0.67
C SER A 244 19.63 -2.64 -0.07
N GLY A 245 19.67 -2.69 -1.38
CA GLY A 245 18.47 -2.98 -2.17
C GLY A 245 17.58 -1.75 -2.39
N VAL A 246 16.57 -1.92 -3.23
CA VAL A 246 15.61 -0.86 -3.56
C VAL A 246 14.61 -0.66 -2.43
N HIS A 247 14.25 0.59 -2.15
CA HIS A 247 13.16 0.89 -1.22
C HIS A 247 11.84 0.30 -1.70
N VAL A 248 11.23 -0.51 -0.83
CA VAL A 248 9.89 -1.05 -1.01
C VAL A 248 8.95 -0.50 0.06
N ASN A 249 7.68 -0.44 -0.27
CA ASN A 249 6.66 -0.04 0.67
C ASN A 249 5.37 -0.85 0.40
N VAL A 250 4.40 -0.81 1.33
CA VAL A 250 3.21 -1.66 1.26
C VAL A 250 1.93 -0.82 1.23
N SER A 251 0.89 -1.37 0.59
CA SER A 251 -0.47 -1.12 1.04
C SER A 251 -0.86 -2.27 1.94
N GLY A 252 -1.58 -1.99 3.00
CA GLY A 252 -1.88 -3.01 4.00
C GLY A 252 -3.13 -2.69 4.79
N ALA A 253 -3.42 -3.55 5.76
CA ALA A 253 -4.61 -3.44 6.59
C ALA A 253 -4.36 -3.91 8.02
N GLY A 254 -5.22 -3.45 8.92
CA GLY A 254 -5.33 -3.92 10.29
C GLY A 254 -6.79 -3.97 10.73
N VAL A 255 -7.08 -4.84 11.70
CA VAL A 255 -8.39 -4.89 12.37
C VAL A 255 -8.47 -3.72 13.34
N THR A 256 -9.58 -3.01 13.34
CA THR A 256 -9.75 -1.90 14.29
C THR A 256 -9.90 -2.42 15.71
N ARG A 257 -9.44 -1.61 16.68
CA ARG A 257 -9.50 -1.99 18.11
C ARG A 257 -10.91 -2.31 18.61
N HIS A 258 -11.92 -1.67 18.03
CA HIS A 258 -13.31 -1.78 18.43
C HIS A 258 -14.19 -2.42 17.34
N ALA A 259 -13.57 -3.24 16.47
CA ALA A 259 -14.29 -4.02 15.47
C ALA A 259 -15.48 -4.78 16.11
N LYS A 260 -16.61 -4.75 15.40
CA LYS A 260 -17.82 -5.49 15.82
C LYS A 260 -17.77 -6.93 15.35
N HIS A 261 -17.02 -7.19 14.29
CA HIS A 261 -16.86 -8.50 13.65
C HIS A 261 -15.35 -8.82 13.52
N PRO A 262 -14.59 -8.95 14.65
CA PRO A 262 -13.13 -9.09 14.61
C PRO A 262 -12.67 -10.41 13.96
N ASP A 263 -13.45 -11.49 14.06
CA ASP A 263 -13.10 -12.78 13.45
C ASP A 263 -13.30 -12.74 11.94
N GLU A 264 -14.41 -12.18 11.45
CA GLU A 264 -14.65 -11.98 10.01
C GLU A 264 -13.64 -10.98 9.41
N ALA A 265 -13.28 -9.95 10.15
CA ALA A 265 -12.24 -9.00 9.76
C ALA A 265 -10.88 -9.68 9.63
N ARG A 266 -10.49 -10.53 10.58
CA ARG A 266 -9.27 -11.34 10.51
C ARG A 266 -9.30 -12.29 9.30
N GLN A 267 -10.42 -13.00 9.09
CA GLN A 267 -10.59 -13.89 7.92
C GLN A 267 -10.47 -13.14 6.60
N LEU A 268 -11.01 -11.92 6.50
CA LEU A 268 -10.82 -11.07 5.33
C LEU A 268 -9.33 -10.77 5.10
N LEU A 269 -8.57 -10.40 6.12
CA LEU A 269 -7.13 -10.15 6.00
C LEU A 269 -6.37 -11.42 5.62
N GLU A 270 -6.70 -12.56 6.20
CA GLU A 270 -6.12 -13.87 5.86
C GLU A 270 -6.35 -14.20 4.37
N TRP A 271 -7.58 -14.01 3.89
CA TRP A 271 -7.89 -14.22 2.48
C TRP A 271 -7.15 -13.22 1.57
N LEU A 272 -7.07 -11.94 1.95
CA LEU A 272 -6.31 -10.94 1.19
C LEU A 272 -4.81 -11.29 1.09
N SER A 273 -4.27 -12.10 2.00
CA SER A 273 -2.90 -12.64 1.94
C SER A 273 -2.76 -13.94 1.15
N SER A 274 -3.88 -14.55 0.73
CA SER A 274 -3.90 -15.83 0.00
C SER A 274 -3.39 -15.68 -1.44
N ALA A 275 -3.06 -16.82 -2.08
CA ALA A 275 -2.60 -16.86 -3.46
C ALA A 275 -3.62 -16.22 -4.43
N GLU A 276 -4.91 -16.48 -4.22
CA GLU A 276 -5.99 -15.94 -5.05
C GLU A 276 -6.05 -14.41 -4.99
N ALA A 277 -6.12 -13.83 -3.80
CA ALA A 277 -6.19 -12.39 -3.62
C ALA A 277 -4.88 -11.69 -4.05
N GLN A 278 -3.73 -12.29 -3.77
CA GLN A 278 -2.43 -11.75 -4.17
C GLN A 278 -2.27 -11.74 -5.70
N GLY A 279 -2.80 -12.73 -6.41
CA GLY A 279 -2.87 -12.74 -7.87
C GLY A 279 -3.75 -11.60 -8.42
N LEU A 280 -4.88 -11.32 -7.76
CA LEU A 280 -5.74 -10.18 -8.12
C LEU A 280 -5.05 -8.83 -7.87
N PHE A 281 -4.36 -8.66 -6.75
CA PHE A 281 -3.56 -7.44 -6.51
C PHE A 281 -2.52 -7.23 -7.61
N ALA A 282 -1.80 -8.28 -7.98
CA ALA A 282 -0.76 -8.20 -9.00
C ALA A 282 -1.32 -7.80 -10.37
N SER A 283 -2.36 -8.49 -10.84
CA SER A 283 -2.92 -8.29 -12.19
C SER A 283 -3.69 -6.98 -12.34
N LEU A 284 -4.52 -6.62 -11.35
CA LEU A 284 -5.36 -5.42 -11.42
C LEU A 284 -4.58 -4.13 -11.15
N ASN A 285 -3.60 -4.18 -10.23
CA ASN A 285 -2.97 -2.99 -9.71
C ASN A 285 -1.54 -2.79 -10.20
N LEU A 286 -0.92 -3.79 -10.86
CA LEU A 286 0.51 -3.80 -11.22
C LEU A 286 1.42 -3.59 -10.00
N GLU A 287 1.03 -4.22 -8.89
CA GLU A 287 1.78 -4.27 -7.64
C GLU A 287 2.39 -5.67 -7.45
N TYR A 288 3.46 -5.76 -6.70
CA TYR A 288 4.05 -7.06 -6.33
C TYR A 288 3.22 -7.70 -5.22
N PRO A 289 3.06 -9.02 -5.23
CA PRO A 289 2.51 -9.75 -4.08
C PRO A 289 3.33 -9.50 -2.82
N ALA A 290 2.67 -9.36 -1.67
CA ALA A 290 3.34 -9.34 -0.37
C ALA A 290 3.71 -10.76 0.10
N ASN A 291 2.96 -11.77 -0.36
CA ASN A 291 3.27 -13.17 -0.13
C ASN A 291 4.37 -13.63 -1.11
N PRO A 292 5.58 -13.99 -0.61
CA PRO A 292 6.71 -14.34 -1.47
C PRO A 292 6.53 -15.67 -2.24
N ALA A 293 5.56 -16.50 -1.85
CA ALA A 293 5.24 -17.73 -2.58
C ALA A 293 4.47 -17.47 -3.89
N ILE A 294 4.00 -16.24 -4.12
CA ILE A 294 3.18 -15.87 -5.27
C ILE A 294 4.03 -15.10 -6.27
N ALA A 295 4.07 -15.57 -7.50
CA ALA A 295 4.75 -14.88 -8.59
C ALA A 295 4.05 -13.54 -8.92
N PRO A 296 4.80 -12.48 -9.27
CA PRO A 296 4.21 -11.25 -9.78
C PRO A 296 3.50 -11.48 -11.13
N ASP A 297 2.60 -10.59 -11.48
CA ASP A 297 1.99 -10.57 -12.82
C ASP A 297 3.09 -10.51 -13.90
N PRO A 298 2.94 -11.20 -15.04
CA PRO A 298 3.94 -11.20 -16.11
C PRO A 298 4.36 -9.80 -16.58
N ALA A 299 3.44 -8.82 -16.60
CA ALA A 299 3.76 -7.43 -16.96
C ALA A 299 4.64 -6.75 -15.91
N VAL A 300 4.51 -7.13 -14.63
CA VAL A 300 5.35 -6.65 -13.52
C VAL A 300 6.69 -7.39 -13.53
N ALA A 301 6.69 -8.70 -13.77
CA ALA A 301 7.90 -9.52 -13.87
C ALA A 301 8.81 -9.06 -15.03
N ALA A 302 8.24 -8.55 -16.11
CA ALA A 302 8.98 -8.02 -17.25
C ALA A 302 9.86 -6.80 -16.90
N TRP A 303 9.66 -6.14 -15.74
CA TRP A 303 10.53 -5.06 -15.28
C TRP A 303 11.85 -5.55 -14.68
N GLY A 304 12.05 -6.84 -14.62
CA GLY A 304 13.23 -7.50 -14.07
C GLY A 304 13.12 -7.75 -12.56
N SER A 305 14.03 -8.59 -12.07
CA SER A 305 14.16 -8.87 -10.65
C SER A 305 14.98 -7.79 -9.93
N PHE A 306 14.76 -7.63 -8.64
CA PHE A 306 15.53 -6.73 -7.80
C PHE A 306 15.68 -7.30 -6.38
N THR A 307 16.74 -6.85 -5.70
CA THR A 307 16.88 -7.02 -4.26
C THR A 307 16.15 -5.88 -3.55
N ALA A 308 15.17 -6.21 -2.71
CA ALA A 308 14.49 -5.24 -1.86
C ALA A 308 15.32 -4.90 -0.62
N ASP A 309 15.15 -3.69 -0.09
CA ASP A 309 15.68 -3.32 1.22
C ASP A 309 15.08 -4.26 2.29
N PRO A 310 15.89 -4.99 3.07
CA PRO A 310 15.41 -5.95 4.06
C PRO A 310 14.92 -5.30 5.36
N ALA A 311 15.10 -3.99 5.54
CA ALA A 311 14.65 -3.30 6.74
C ALA A 311 13.12 -3.38 6.90
N ASN A 312 12.64 -3.40 8.16
CA ASN A 312 11.21 -3.41 8.40
C ASN A 312 10.60 -2.08 7.96
N VAL A 313 9.57 -2.16 7.12
CA VAL A 313 8.88 -0.97 6.57
C VAL A 313 8.18 -0.11 7.64
N ALA A 314 8.01 -0.61 8.88
CA ALA A 314 7.53 0.17 10.01
C ALA A 314 8.45 1.36 10.34
N ASP A 315 9.74 1.27 10.05
CA ASP A 315 10.69 2.37 10.21
C ASP A 315 10.32 3.60 9.37
N ALA A 316 9.61 3.40 8.25
CA ALA A 316 9.06 4.51 7.47
C ALA A 316 8.12 5.40 8.30
N GLY A 317 7.32 4.80 9.18
CA GLY A 317 6.44 5.53 10.11
C GLY A 317 7.20 6.10 11.30
N ARG A 318 8.01 5.26 11.96
CA ARG A 318 8.78 5.64 13.14
C ARG A 318 9.67 6.86 12.90
N LEU A 319 10.26 6.99 11.72
CA LEU A 319 11.16 8.08 11.34
C LEU A 319 10.52 9.14 10.45
N GLN A 320 9.22 9.06 10.17
CA GLN A 320 8.53 9.97 9.25
C GLN A 320 8.66 11.44 9.64
N ALA A 321 8.45 11.77 10.92
CA ALA A 321 8.58 13.14 11.42
C ALA A 321 10.00 13.69 11.23
N ALA A 322 11.03 12.89 11.53
CA ALA A 322 12.42 13.26 11.32
C ALA A 322 12.74 13.45 9.81
N ALA A 323 12.19 12.59 8.96
CA ALA A 323 12.34 12.71 7.51
C ALA A 323 11.70 13.99 6.96
N VAL A 324 10.51 14.34 7.42
CA VAL A 324 9.82 15.59 7.03
C VAL A 324 10.64 16.80 7.44
N MET A 325 11.14 16.86 8.68
CA MET A 325 11.98 17.95 9.16
C MET A 325 13.31 18.05 8.39
N LEU A 326 13.92 16.92 8.06
CA LEU A 326 15.16 16.88 7.27
C LEU A 326 14.92 17.42 5.85
N MET A 327 13.85 16.96 5.18
CA MET A 327 13.49 17.41 3.83
C MET A 327 13.20 18.92 3.82
N ASP A 328 12.50 19.45 4.83
CA ASP A 328 12.21 20.86 4.95
C ASP A 328 13.50 21.69 5.11
N ARG A 329 14.41 21.29 6.02
CA ARG A 329 15.73 21.91 6.19
C ARG A 329 16.58 21.87 4.92
N ALA A 330 16.47 20.80 4.13
CA ALA A 330 17.17 20.69 2.85
C ALA A 330 16.51 21.50 1.72
N GLY A 331 15.36 22.14 1.97
CA GLY A 331 14.61 22.90 0.95
C GLY A 331 13.85 22.01 -0.04
N TYR A 332 13.65 20.73 0.26
CA TYR A 332 12.86 19.82 -0.57
C TYR A 332 11.36 20.05 -0.28
N ARG A 333 10.64 20.61 -1.25
CA ARG A 333 9.25 21.04 -1.14
C ARG A 333 8.24 20.11 -1.78
#